data_da7da41646389339c6a713375bf6d9f8
#
_entry.id   da7da41646389339c6a713375bf6d9f8
#
_cell.length_a   1.000
_cell.length_b   1.000
_cell.length_c   1.000
_cell.angle_alpha   90.00
_cell.angle_beta   90.00
_cell.angle_gamma   90.00
#
_symmetry.space_group_name_H-M   'P 1'
#
loop_
_entity.id
_entity.type
_entity.pdbx_description
1 polymer ?
#
loop_
_entity_poly.entity_id
_entity_poly.type
_entity_poly.pdbx_seq_one_letter_code
_entity_poly.pdbx_strand_id
1 'polypeptide(L)'
;EIIVAYSVINAIDPIVKRQCSNKAKSIATIISNEQATIVMENYRYEDLAVVIKDDAGKIQMVKLNIIPVNEIISDVAIKIQQELNSVDNASFGIRLGSFTGIKLLSGSGPYVKVKMSTIGNVETELKSEFKTAGINQTLHQIYLDITCNVSILTPFNSTTEEIKNQILIAESI
;
A
#
# COMPACT_ATOMS: atom_id res chain seq x y z
N GLU A 1 -3.44 -25.98 -34.96
CA GLU A 1 -2.64 -24.80 -34.57
C GLU A 1 -3.42 -23.91 -33.57
N ILE A 2 -4.72 -23.63 -33.79
CA ILE A 2 -5.55 -22.80 -32.89
C ILE A 2 -5.66 -23.42 -31.49
N ILE A 3 -5.80 -24.73 -31.37
CA ILE A 3 -5.91 -25.43 -30.07
C ILE A 3 -4.61 -25.36 -29.28
N VAL A 4 -3.47 -25.41 -29.93
CA VAL A 4 -2.15 -25.29 -29.30
C VAL A 4 -1.95 -23.84 -28.79
N ALA A 5 -2.30 -22.82 -29.59
CA ALA A 5 -2.23 -21.43 -29.20
C ALA A 5 -3.13 -21.13 -27.99
N TYR A 6 -4.35 -21.66 -28.00
CA TYR A 6 -5.31 -21.50 -26.87
C TYR A 6 -4.78 -22.18 -25.58
N SER A 7 -4.21 -23.38 -25.70
CA SER A 7 -3.63 -24.09 -24.55
C SER A 7 -2.44 -23.37 -23.97
N VAL A 8 -1.59 -22.74 -24.79
CA VAL A 8 -0.43 -21.96 -24.36
C VAL A 8 -0.90 -20.68 -23.66
N ILE A 9 -1.89 -19.98 -24.19
CA ILE A 9 -2.45 -18.76 -23.57
C ILE A 9 -3.02 -19.08 -22.20
N ASN A 10 -3.80 -20.15 -22.06
CA ASN A 10 -4.37 -20.55 -20.77
C ASN A 10 -3.31 -20.97 -19.73
N ALA A 11 -2.20 -21.56 -20.18
CA ALA A 11 -1.10 -21.92 -19.29
C ALA A 11 -0.30 -20.69 -18.79
N ILE A 12 -0.23 -19.65 -19.60
CA ILE A 12 0.52 -18.42 -19.28
C ILE A 12 -0.31 -17.45 -18.44
N ASP A 13 -1.62 -17.38 -18.60
CA ASP A 13 -2.52 -16.43 -17.93
C ASP A 13 -2.33 -16.36 -16.39
N PRO A 14 -2.27 -17.47 -15.63
CA PRO A 14 -2.07 -17.41 -14.18
C PRO A 14 -0.70 -16.87 -13.79
N ILE A 15 0.33 -17.08 -14.59
CA ILE A 15 1.68 -16.56 -14.35
C ILE A 15 1.70 -15.05 -14.60
N VAL A 16 1.09 -14.62 -15.70
CA VAL A 16 0.92 -13.20 -16.05
C VAL A 16 0.19 -12.46 -14.93
N LYS A 17 -0.96 -12.98 -14.51
CA LYS A 17 -1.75 -12.39 -13.40
C LYS A 17 -0.89 -12.22 -12.16
N ARG A 18 -0.22 -13.27 -11.70
CA ARG A 18 0.58 -13.22 -10.46
C ARG A 18 1.72 -12.21 -10.54
N GLN A 19 2.44 -12.14 -11.66
CA GLN A 19 3.54 -11.19 -11.82
C GLN A 19 3.04 -9.75 -11.91
N CYS A 20 1.95 -9.52 -12.63
CA CYS A 20 1.33 -8.20 -12.74
C CYS A 20 0.78 -7.74 -11.39
N SER A 21 0.11 -8.62 -10.64
CA SER A 21 -0.39 -8.37 -9.29
C SER A 21 0.75 -8.00 -8.34
N ASN A 22 1.83 -8.78 -8.31
CA ASN A 22 2.98 -8.48 -7.47
C ASN A 22 3.63 -7.14 -7.80
N LYS A 23 3.72 -6.79 -9.08
CA LYS A 23 4.27 -5.49 -9.51
C LYS A 23 3.35 -4.34 -9.10
N ALA A 24 2.04 -4.48 -9.28
CA ALA A 24 1.05 -3.50 -8.87
C ALA A 24 1.07 -3.28 -7.34
N LYS A 25 1.11 -4.36 -6.56
CA LYS A 25 1.27 -4.30 -5.10
C LYS A 25 2.53 -3.54 -4.69
N SER A 26 3.66 -3.85 -5.33
CA SER A 26 4.93 -3.15 -5.07
C SER A 26 4.82 -1.65 -5.34
N ILE A 27 4.25 -1.26 -6.47
CA ILE A 27 4.08 0.15 -6.84
C ILE A 27 3.17 0.86 -5.84
N ALA A 28 2.00 0.29 -5.55
CA ALA A 28 1.05 0.89 -4.62
C ALA A 28 1.61 0.99 -3.19
N THR A 29 2.37 -0.01 -2.74
CA THR A 29 3.03 0.03 -1.42
C THR A 29 4.10 1.13 -1.36
N ILE A 30 4.92 1.28 -2.41
CA ILE A 30 5.93 2.34 -2.48
C ILE A 30 5.26 3.71 -2.43
N ILE A 31 4.23 3.94 -3.26
CA ILE A 31 3.48 5.20 -3.28
C ILE A 31 2.85 5.48 -1.92
N SER A 32 2.22 4.47 -1.30
CA SER A 32 1.59 4.62 0.01
C SER A 32 2.60 5.04 1.09
N ASN A 33 3.76 4.38 1.13
CA ASN A 33 4.81 4.71 2.08
C ASN A 33 5.37 6.12 1.86
N GLU A 34 5.64 6.47 0.60
CA GLU A 34 6.21 7.76 0.24
C GLU A 34 5.25 8.91 0.58
N GLN A 35 3.98 8.80 0.17
CA GLN A 35 2.99 9.85 0.44
C GLN A 35 2.67 9.98 1.93
N ALA A 36 2.57 8.87 2.66
CA ALA A 36 2.39 8.91 4.10
C ALA A 36 3.59 9.57 4.80
N THR A 37 4.82 9.26 4.39
CA THR A 37 6.02 9.88 4.94
C THR A 37 6.01 11.39 4.71
N ILE A 38 5.71 11.86 3.50
CA ILE A 38 5.64 13.30 3.17
C ILE A 38 4.61 14.04 4.05
N VAL A 39 3.45 13.42 4.28
CA VAL A 39 2.45 14.04 5.16
C VAL A 39 2.94 14.07 6.60
N MET A 40 3.52 12.96 7.07
CA MET A 40 3.97 12.82 8.46
C MET A 40 5.15 13.70 8.85
N GLU A 41 5.95 14.19 7.89
CA GLU A 41 7.04 15.15 8.16
C GLU A 41 6.56 16.41 8.91
N ASN A 42 5.27 16.76 8.78
CA ASN A 42 4.68 17.94 9.39
C ASN A 42 4.09 17.69 10.79
N TYR A 43 4.09 16.44 11.27
CA TYR A 43 3.45 16.06 12.53
C TYR A 43 4.42 15.35 13.47
N ARG A 44 4.23 15.57 14.78
CA ARG A 44 4.95 14.88 15.85
C ARG A 44 3.97 14.09 16.71
N TYR A 45 4.47 13.18 17.52
CA TYR A 45 3.64 12.41 18.44
C TYR A 45 2.76 13.31 19.33
N GLU A 46 3.32 14.40 19.84
CA GLU A 46 2.62 15.36 20.72
C GLU A 46 1.46 16.08 20.03
N ASP A 47 1.50 16.18 18.69
CA ASP A 47 0.40 16.76 17.92
C ASP A 47 -0.78 15.77 17.82
N LEU A 48 -0.48 14.47 17.85
CA LEU A 48 -1.44 13.38 17.64
C LEU A 48 -2.03 12.86 18.95
N ALA A 49 -1.28 12.90 20.05
CA ALA A 49 -1.67 12.33 21.32
C ALA A 49 -1.28 13.22 22.50
N VAL A 50 -2.22 13.43 23.41
CA VAL A 50 -2.01 14.15 24.67
C VAL A 50 -1.96 13.14 25.82
N VAL A 51 -0.85 13.14 26.56
CA VAL A 51 -0.67 12.32 27.75
C VAL A 51 -1.10 13.11 28.97
N ILE A 52 -2.13 12.64 29.65
CA ILE A 52 -2.64 13.21 30.90
C ILE A 52 -2.02 12.46 32.07
N LYS A 53 -1.34 13.20 32.97
CA LYS A 53 -0.70 12.65 34.17
C LYS A 53 -1.42 13.13 35.43
N ASP A 54 -1.35 12.37 36.50
CA ASP A 54 -1.81 12.77 37.83
C ASP A 54 -0.76 13.64 38.53
N ASP A 55 -1.11 14.13 39.76
CA ASP A 55 -0.24 14.97 40.56
C ASP A 55 1.07 14.28 41.00
N ALA A 56 1.11 12.93 40.93
CA ALA A 56 2.29 12.11 41.19
C ALA A 56 3.12 11.85 39.92
N GLY A 57 2.72 12.39 38.76
CA GLY A 57 3.39 12.23 37.48
C GLY A 57 3.05 10.89 36.77
N LYS A 58 2.11 10.11 37.29
CA LYS A 58 1.70 8.83 36.68
C LYS A 58 0.69 9.09 35.56
N ILE A 59 0.88 8.41 34.44
CA ILE A 59 -0.03 8.50 33.30
C ILE A 59 -1.40 7.95 33.70
N GLN A 60 -2.42 8.80 33.58
CA GLN A 60 -3.81 8.43 33.77
C GLN A 60 -4.51 8.08 32.47
N MET A 61 -4.21 8.82 31.40
CA MET A 61 -4.89 8.67 30.13
C MET A 61 -3.99 9.16 28.98
N VAL A 62 -4.14 8.53 27.83
CA VAL A 62 -3.65 9.04 26.55
C VAL A 62 -4.88 9.33 25.68
N LYS A 63 -5.02 10.57 25.26
CA LYS A 63 -6.12 11.05 24.42
C LYS A 63 -5.62 11.43 23.05
N LEU A 64 -6.21 10.86 21.99
CA LEU A 64 -5.91 11.26 20.61
C LEU A 64 -6.52 12.64 20.31
N ASN A 65 -5.76 13.46 19.61
CA ASN A 65 -6.24 14.73 19.08
C ASN A 65 -6.91 14.50 17.73
N ILE A 66 -8.22 14.52 17.71
CA ILE A 66 -9.05 14.12 16.57
C ILE A 66 -8.84 15.02 15.34
N ILE A 67 -8.53 16.31 15.53
CA ILE A 67 -8.39 17.25 14.40
C ILE A 67 -7.18 16.89 13.53
N PRO A 68 -5.93 16.89 14.03
CA PRO A 68 -4.77 16.52 13.21
C PRO A 68 -4.81 15.06 12.74
N VAL A 69 -5.42 14.17 13.54
CA VAL A 69 -5.63 12.78 13.10
C VAL A 69 -6.49 12.72 11.84
N ASN A 70 -7.61 13.43 11.80
CA ASN A 70 -8.47 13.46 10.61
C ASN A 70 -7.83 14.18 9.42
N GLU A 71 -7.01 15.21 9.67
CA GLU A 71 -6.23 15.88 8.63
C GLU A 71 -5.25 14.90 7.98
N ILE A 72 -4.48 14.15 8.78
CA ILE A 72 -3.54 13.13 8.28
C ILE A 72 -4.28 12.08 7.45
N ILE A 73 -5.36 11.51 7.98
CA ILE A 73 -6.16 10.49 7.30
C ILE A 73 -6.60 10.99 5.91
N SER A 74 -7.12 12.22 5.86
CA SER A 74 -7.62 12.82 4.62
C SER A 74 -6.48 13.15 3.64
N ASP A 75 -5.43 13.79 4.11
CA ASP A 75 -4.31 14.22 3.27
C ASP A 75 -3.55 13.04 2.68
N VAL A 76 -3.31 12.01 3.47
CA VAL A 76 -2.65 10.78 2.99
C VAL A 76 -3.51 10.10 1.92
N ALA A 77 -4.83 9.94 2.17
CA ALA A 77 -5.73 9.34 1.20
C ALA A 77 -5.74 10.09 -0.14
N ILE A 78 -5.87 11.43 -0.07
CA ILE A 78 -5.89 12.30 -1.26
C ILE A 78 -4.57 12.21 -2.03
N LYS A 79 -3.43 12.32 -1.35
CA LYS A 79 -2.12 12.26 -2.00
C LYS A 79 -1.83 10.92 -2.66
N ILE A 80 -2.15 9.81 -1.97
CA ILE A 80 -2.02 8.47 -2.54
C ILE A 80 -2.92 8.32 -3.76
N GLN A 81 -4.18 8.77 -3.67
CA GLN A 81 -5.13 8.72 -4.79
C GLN A 81 -4.63 9.50 -5.99
N GLN A 82 -4.11 10.71 -5.78
CA GLN A 82 -3.56 11.55 -6.84
C GLN A 82 -2.34 10.88 -7.50
N GLU A 83 -1.43 10.32 -6.70
CA GLU A 83 -0.23 9.68 -7.23
C GLU A 83 -0.55 8.38 -7.96
N LEU A 84 -1.43 7.55 -7.43
CA LEU A 84 -1.91 6.35 -8.13
C LEU A 84 -2.61 6.70 -9.46
N ASN A 85 -3.40 7.77 -9.50
CA ASN A 85 -4.03 8.24 -10.74
C ASN A 85 -3.00 8.78 -11.75
N SER A 86 -1.89 9.34 -11.28
CA SER A 86 -0.81 9.76 -12.18
C SER A 86 -0.11 8.57 -12.84
N VAL A 87 0.05 7.49 -12.09
CA VAL A 87 0.61 6.21 -12.57
C VAL A 87 -0.37 5.47 -13.48
N ASP A 88 -1.67 5.76 -13.41
CA ASP A 88 -2.71 5.19 -14.27
C ASP A 88 -2.43 5.40 -15.77
N ASN A 89 -1.71 6.45 -16.12
CA ASN A 89 -1.22 6.71 -17.48
C ASN A 89 0.12 6.02 -17.77
N ALA A 90 0.79 5.43 -16.77
CA ALA A 90 2.05 4.74 -16.94
C ALA A 90 1.81 3.23 -17.14
N SER A 91 1.80 2.80 -18.39
CA SER A 91 1.87 1.38 -18.69
C SER A 91 3.28 0.87 -18.37
N PHE A 92 3.39 -0.19 -17.57
CA PHE A 92 4.65 -0.90 -17.44
C PHE A 92 4.69 -2.11 -18.38
N GLY A 93 5.86 -2.41 -18.93
CA GLY A 93 6.05 -3.55 -19.82
C GLY A 93 6.71 -4.71 -19.09
N ILE A 94 6.17 -5.91 -19.28
CA ILE A 94 6.81 -7.16 -18.87
C ILE A 94 7.17 -7.94 -20.12
N ARG A 95 8.40 -8.45 -20.20
CA ARG A 95 8.81 -9.24 -21.36
C ARG A 95 8.12 -10.59 -21.38
N LEU A 96 7.67 -11.03 -22.56
CA LEU A 96 6.88 -12.25 -22.73
C LEU A 96 7.63 -13.50 -22.20
N GLY A 97 8.93 -13.55 -22.37
CA GLY A 97 9.76 -14.64 -21.85
C GLY A 97 9.77 -14.78 -20.33
N SER A 98 9.49 -13.70 -19.59
CA SER A 98 9.36 -13.76 -18.14
C SER A 98 8.11 -14.53 -17.67
N PHE A 99 7.12 -14.69 -18.52
CA PHE A 99 5.91 -15.45 -18.23
C PHE A 99 6.04 -16.96 -18.47
N THR A 100 7.10 -17.41 -19.15
CA THR A 100 7.31 -18.84 -19.44
C THR A 100 7.76 -19.64 -18.21
N GLY A 101 8.20 -18.97 -17.14
CA GLY A 101 8.77 -19.61 -15.96
C GLY A 101 10.18 -20.18 -16.17
N ILE A 102 10.72 -20.11 -17.39
CA ILE A 102 12.05 -20.61 -17.75
C ILE A 102 13.06 -19.48 -17.54
N LYS A 103 14.01 -19.69 -16.62
CA LYS A 103 15.05 -18.68 -16.30
C LYS A 103 15.83 -18.20 -17.52
N LEU A 104 16.12 -19.09 -18.47
CA LEU A 104 16.86 -18.78 -19.69
C LEU A 104 16.10 -17.80 -20.62
N LEU A 105 14.78 -17.85 -20.63
CA LEU A 105 13.93 -17.00 -21.46
C LEU A 105 13.48 -15.74 -20.71
N SER A 106 13.75 -15.64 -19.40
CA SER A 106 13.43 -14.48 -18.59
C SER A 106 14.11 -13.23 -19.14
N GLY A 107 13.33 -12.19 -19.36
CA GLY A 107 13.83 -10.96 -19.98
C GLY A 107 13.93 -10.96 -21.49
N SER A 108 13.53 -12.03 -22.17
CA SER A 108 13.52 -12.15 -23.65
C SER A 108 12.11 -11.96 -24.23
N GLY A 109 12.03 -11.64 -25.53
CA GLY A 109 10.78 -11.48 -26.26
C GLY A 109 10.17 -10.08 -26.18
N PRO A 110 9.03 -9.87 -26.86
CA PRO A 110 8.35 -8.59 -26.90
C PRO A 110 7.79 -8.19 -25.54
N TYR A 111 7.57 -6.87 -25.34
CA TYR A 111 6.93 -6.34 -24.17
C TYR A 111 5.41 -6.51 -24.22
N VAL A 112 4.84 -7.07 -23.17
CA VAL A 112 3.40 -7.03 -22.90
C VAL A 112 3.11 -5.76 -22.09
N LYS A 113 2.31 -4.85 -22.63
CA LYS A 113 1.89 -3.66 -21.92
C LYS A 113 0.83 -4.01 -20.89
N VAL A 114 1.06 -3.60 -19.65
CA VAL A 114 0.13 -3.75 -18.54
C VAL A 114 -0.25 -2.37 -18.06
N LYS A 115 -1.53 -2.09 -17.96
CA LYS A 115 -2.05 -0.88 -17.33
C LYS A 115 -2.50 -1.20 -15.92
N MET A 116 -2.23 -0.29 -15.00
CA MET A 116 -2.75 -0.31 -13.65
C MET A 116 -3.67 0.90 -13.47
N SER A 117 -4.85 0.69 -12.95
CA SER A 117 -5.84 1.73 -12.70
C SER A 117 -6.40 1.57 -11.29
N THR A 118 -6.63 2.66 -10.59
CA THR A 118 -7.32 2.63 -9.30
C THR A 118 -8.82 2.42 -9.51
N ILE A 119 -9.41 1.61 -8.61
CA ILE A 119 -10.86 1.40 -8.55
C ILE A 119 -11.37 1.95 -7.23
N GLY A 120 -12.27 2.90 -7.30
CA GLY A 120 -12.82 3.54 -6.11
C GLY A 120 -11.84 4.52 -5.47
N ASN A 121 -11.94 4.66 -4.16
CA ASN A 121 -11.14 5.57 -3.37
C ASN A 121 -10.09 4.82 -2.57
N VAL A 122 -9.03 5.52 -2.20
CA VAL A 122 -8.09 5.08 -1.17
C VAL A 122 -8.75 5.30 0.19
N GLU A 123 -8.82 4.25 0.99
CA GLU A 123 -9.33 4.29 2.36
C GLU A 123 -8.16 4.30 3.33
N THR A 124 -8.22 5.18 4.32
CA THR A 124 -7.22 5.29 5.37
C THR A 124 -7.90 5.27 6.73
N GLU A 125 -7.32 4.49 7.65
CA GLU A 125 -7.80 4.36 9.03
C GLU A 125 -6.61 4.47 9.99
N LEU A 126 -6.77 5.23 11.07
CA LEU A 126 -5.76 5.30 12.12
C LEU A 126 -6.07 4.29 13.21
N LYS A 127 -5.06 3.50 13.60
CA LYS A 127 -5.12 2.55 14.72
C LYS A 127 -4.12 2.92 15.80
N SER A 128 -4.56 2.81 17.03
CA SER A 128 -3.76 3.05 18.23
C SER A 128 -3.64 1.77 19.02
N GLU A 129 -2.43 1.35 19.34
CA GLU A 129 -2.15 0.14 20.09
C GLU A 129 -1.23 0.42 21.27
N PHE A 130 -1.47 -0.27 22.38
CA PHE A 130 -0.59 -0.28 23.55
C PHE A 130 0.07 -1.65 23.69
N LYS A 131 1.39 -1.65 23.76
CA LYS A 131 2.19 -2.87 23.94
C LYS A 131 3.04 -2.77 25.20
N THR A 132 3.21 -3.86 25.92
CA THR A 132 4.15 -3.92 27.05
C THR A 132 5.57 -3.90 26.52
N ALA A 133 6.38 -2.95 27.00
CA ALA A 133 7.77 -2.75 26.59
C ALA A 133 8.71 -3.01 27.77
N GLY A 134 8.69 -4.23 28.33
CA GLY A 134 9.50 -4.61 29.47
C GLY A 134 8.77 -4.47 30.82
N ILE A 135 9.53 -4.35 31.92
CA ILE A 135 8.97 -4.22 33.25
C ILE A 135 8.58 -2.76 33.48
N ASN A 136 7.28 -2.51 33.71
CA ASN A 136 6.69 -1.19 33.98
C ASN A 136 6.80 -0.14 32.87
N GLN A 137 6.97 -0.57 31.61
CA GLN A 137 6.91 0.34 30.46
C GLN A 137 5.81 -0.09 29.51
N THR A 138 5.12 0.93 28.94
CA THR A 138 4.07 0.72 27.94
C THR A 138 4.43 1.52 26.70
N LEU A 139 4.53 0.83 25.60
CA LEU A 139 4.75 1.42 24.30
C LEU A 139 3.40 1.75 23.66
N HIS A 140 3.17 3.00 23.37
CA HIS A 140 2.01 3.45 22.58
C HIS A 140 2.44 3.64 21.13
N GLN A 141 1.79 2.92 20.24
CA GLN A 141 2.05 2.96 18.80
C GLN A 141 0.82 3.40 18.05
N ILE A 142 0.99 4.31 17.10
CA ILE A 142 -0.06 4.79 16.21
C ILE A 142 0.27 4.35 14.79
N TYR A 143 -0.63 3.60 14.19
CA TYR A 143 -0.52 3.07 12.85
C TYR A 143 -1.53 3.73 11.92
N LEU A 144 -1.14 3.87 10.67
CA LEU A 144 -2.04 4.21 9.58
C LEU A 144 -2.24 2.98 8.71
N ASP A 145 -3.45 2.47 8.64
CA ASP A 145 -3.86 1.43 7.73
C ASP A 145 -4.37 2.06 6.44
N ILE A 146 -3.83 1.62 5.33
CA ILE A 146 -4.16 2.12 4.01
C ILE A 146 -4.69 0.95 3.19
N THR A 147 -5.87 1.09 2.63
CA THR A 147 -6.48 0.11 1.72
C THR A 147 -6.78 0.78 0.39
N CYS A 148 -6.30 0.20 -0.69
CA CYS A 148 -6.62 0.65 -2.04
C CYS A 148 -6.92 -0.54 -2.95
N ASN A 149 -7.87 -0.36 -3.87
CA ASN A 149 -8.22 -1.32 -4.89
C ASN A 149 -7.63 -0.89 -6.23
N VAL A 150 -6.92 -1.80 -6.88
CA VAL A 150 -6.33 -1.54 -8.19
C VAL A 150 -6.80 -2.57 -9.20
N SER A 151 -7.17 -2.11 -10.39
CA SER A 151 -7.41 -2.96 -11.55
C SER A 151 -6.12 -3.08 -12.35
N ILE A 152 -5.80 -4.30 -12.72
CA ILE A 152 -4.65 -4.62 -13.54
C ILE A 152 -5.18 -5.11 -14.87
N LEU A 153 -4.96 -4.31 -15.89
CA LEU A 153 -5.42 -4.58 -17.25
C LEU A 153 -4.26 -5.13 -18.08
N THR A 154 -4.37 -6.39 -18.46
CA THR A 154 -3.49 -7.05 -19.43
C THR A 154 -4.20 -7.19 -20.75
N PRO A 155 -3.49 -7.44 -21.87
CA PRO A 155 -4.13 -7.70 -23.16
C PRO A 155 -5.08 -8.92 -23.18
N PHE A 156 -4.97 -9.79 -22.18
CA PHE A 156 -5.71 -11.06 -22.14
C PHE A 156 -6.80 -11.06 -21.05
N ASN A 157 -6.63 -10.25 -20.00
CA ASN A 157 -7.53 -10.30 -18.86
C ASN A 157 -7.44 -9.02 -17.99
N SER A 158 -8.44 -8.81 -17.15
CA SER A 158 -8.41 -7.82 -16.08
C SER A 158 -8.52 -8.51 -14.72
N THR A 159 -7.78 -8.03 -13.74
CA THR A 159 -7.82 -8.55 -12.37
C THR A 159 -7.86 -7.38 -11.41
N THR A 160 -8.71 -7.46 -10.39
CA THR A 160 -8.75 -6.49 -9.30
C THR A 160 -8.00 -7.05 -8.11
N GLU A 161 -7.15 -6.24 -7.51
CA GLU A 161 -6.38 -6.57 -6.30
C GLU A 161 -6.67 -5.53 -5.21
N GLU A 162 -7.00 -6.03 -4.02
CA GLU A 162 -7.03 -5.22 -2.81
C GLU A 162 -5.62 -5.18 -2.21
N ILE A 163 -5.09 -3.99 -2.01
CA ILE A 163 -3.77 -3.76 -1.46
C ILE A 163 -3.94 -3.12 -0.10
N LYS A 164 -3.44 -3.80 0.93
CA LYS A 164 -3.41 -3.31 2.31
C LYS A 164 -1.97 -3.03 2.72
N ASN A 165 -1.76 -1.87 3.31
CA ASN A 165 -0.49 -1.44 3.84
C ASN A 165 -0.69 -0.82 5.22
N GLN A 166 0.18 -1.17 6.18
CA GLN A 166 0.17 -0.59 7.51
C GLN A 166 1.49 0.13 7.76
N ILE A 167 1.41 1.37 8.20
CA ILE A 167 2.57 2.23 8.43
C ILE A 167 2.56 2.69 9.88
N LEU A 168 3.66 2.49 10.61
CA LEU A 168 3.86 3.09 11.92
C LEU A 168 4.13 4.59 11.73
N ILE A 169 3.27 5.44 12.25
CA ILE A 169 3.38 6.89 12.07
C ILE A 169 3.89 7.61 13.32
N ALA A 170 3.64 7.05 14.50
CA ALA A 170 4.15 7.63 15.74
C ALA A 170 4.28 6.58 16.83
N GLU A 171 5.24 6.79 17.73
CA GLU A 171 5.50 5.88 18.85
C GLU A 171 6.03 6.67 20.06
N SER A 172 5.61 6.26 21.27
CA SER A 172 6.08 6.80 22.53
C SER A 172 6.11 5.72 23.62
N ILE A 173 7.08 5.79 24.52
CA ILE A 173 7.25 4.88 25.67
C ILE A 173 6.90 5.60 26.96
#